data_a8d1943341ea664d25d13d07cb8e2323
#
_entry.id   a8d1943341ea664d25d13d07cb8e2323
#
_cell.length_a   1.000
_cell.length_b   1.000
_cell.length_c   1.000
_cell.angle_alpha   90.00
_cell.angle_beta   90.00
_cell.angle_gamma   90.00
#
_symmetry.space_group_name_H-M   'P 1'
#
loop_
_entity.id
_entity.type
_entity.pdbx_description
1 polymer ?
#
loop_
_entity_poly.entity_id
_entity_poly.type
_entity_poly.pdbx_seq_one_letter_code
_entity_poly.pdbx_strand_id
1 'polypeptide(L)'
;RLYSSLSRQELINISDSSSPSRQLFDILISPILPLLSQQKITTLLISADRGLQAIPFAALSDGQKFFGDRFAFSLTPSLSLTNFDESDQLIGTKLLALGASEFDGLSPLPLVPQEIDGIMIKGAKDKFLNNSFTPNTFLEQASNPVYSNVHVATHADFVPGGPSRSQIHSGTGPIAFDQLIKLRRSRKGVPLELIVFSACRTALGDPESELGFAGLALQAGAKSAVGTLWYVDDVVTSAYFVQMYRYLSQGIPKAEAMQLTRQALIRGLVRLEGDRIVGADGIDLLTGLSDNQQRRVVNGMNHPFYWSGIQLMGTPW
;
A
#
# COMPACT_ATOMS: atom_id res chain seq x y z
N ARG A 1 -10.62 -17.59 6.23
CA ARG A 1 -11.95 -17.31 5.61
C ARG A 1 -12.05 -15.84 5.18
N LEU A 2 -11.88 -14.84 6.08
CA LEU A 2 -12.00 -13.41 5.71
C LEU A 2 -11.12 -13.03 4.51
N TYR A 3 -9.84 -13.40 4.54
CA TYR A 3 -8.91 -13.19 3.42
C TYR A 3 -9.45 -13.81 2.11
N SER A 4 -9.89 -15.07 2.16
CA SER A 4 -10.37 -15.76 0.95
C SER A 4 -11.63 -15.13 0.37
N SER A 5 -12.57 -14.69 1.20
CA SER A 5 -13.79 -14.02 0.75
C SER A 5 -13.46 -12.64 0.14
N LEU A 6 -12.61 -11.87 0.81
CA LEU A 6 -12.20 -10.54 0.32
C LEU A 6 -11.41 -10.63 -0.99
N SER A 7 -10.41 -11.51 -1.06
CA SER A 7 -9.58 -11.65 -2.27
C SER A 7 -10.37 -12.14 -3.50
N ARG A 8 -11.57 -12.71 -3.30
CA ARG A 8 -12.51 -13.10 -4.37
C ARG A 8 -13.62 -12.08 -4.59
N GLN A 9 -13.56 -10.94 -3.93
CA GLN A 9 -14.57 -9.88 -4.00
C GLN A 9 -15.99 -10.37 -3.59
N GLU A 10 -16.08 -11.36 -2.68
CA GLU A 10 -17.34 -11.84 -2.15
C GLU A 10 -17.97 -10.76 -1.25
N LEU A 11 -19.30 -10.65 -1.31
CA LEU A 11 -20.05 -9.71 -0.47
C LEU A 11 -19.82 -10.01 1.02
N ILE A 12 -19.50 -8.98 1.78
CA ILE A 12 -19.37 -9.06 3.23
C ILE A 12 -20.54 -8.33 3.87
N ASN A 13 -21.38 -9.08 4.58
CA ASN A 13 -22.39 -8.48 5.44
C ASN A 13 -21.75 -8.13 6.79
N ILE A 14 -21.42 -6.87 6.98
CA ILE A 14 -20.80 -6.40 8.24
C ILE A 14 -21.74 -6.45 9.44
N SER A 15 -23.07 -6.41 9.21
CA SER A 15 -24.08 -6.47 10.27
C SER A 15 -24.32 -7.90 10.79
N ASP A 16 -23.86 -8.92 10.04
CA ASP A 16 -23.96 -10.31 10.45
C ASP A 16 -22.87 -10.64 11.48
N SER A 17 -23.33 -10.98 12.71
CA SER A 17 -22.44 -11.37 13.80
C SER A 17 -21.63 -12.65 13.53
N SER A 18 -22.09 -13.48 12.60
CA SER A 18 -21.38 -14.70 12.18
C SER A 18 -20.32 -14.43 11.08
N SER A 19 -20.27 -13.23 10.54
CA SER A 19 -19.29 -12.90 9.50
C SER A 19 -17.86 -12.98 10.06
N PRO A 20 -16.89 -13.49 9.29
CA PRO A 20 -15.49 -13.56 9.74
C PRO A 20 -14.90 -12.18 10.10
N SER A 21 -15.36 -11.12 9.46
CA SER A 21 -14.97 -9.73 9.75
C SER A 21 -15.38 -9.33 11.17
N ARG A 22 -16.63 -9.62 11.56
CA ARG A 22 -17.16 -9.33 12.88
C ARG A 22 -16.52 -10.21 13.95
N GLN A 23 -16.43 -11.52 13.74
CA GLN A 23 -15.83 -12.44 14.69
C GLN A 23 -14.38 -12.08 15.03
N LEU A 24 -13.56 -11.75 14.02
CA LEU A 24 -12.19 -11.32 14.24
C LEU A 24 -12.12 -9.96 14.95
N PHE A 25 -13.03 -9.04 14.65
CA PHE A 25 -13.11 -7.76 15.35
C PHE A 25 -13.41 -7.98 16.83
N ASP A 26 -14.40 -8.83 17.14
CA ASP A 26 -14.81 -9.11 18.52
C ASP A 26 -13.70 -9.77 19.34
N ILE A 27 -12.85 -10.60 18.71
CA ILE A 27 -11.72 -11.26 19.37
C ILE A 27 -10.53 -10.32 19.55
N LEU A 28 -10.17 -9.58 18.50
CA LEU A 28 -8.90 -8.84 18.45
C LEU A 28 -9.02 -7.38 18.90
N ILE A 29 -10.15 -6.74 18.63
CA ILE A 29 -10.30 -5.29 18.78
C ILE A 29 -11.28 -4.92 19.90
N SER A 30 -12.43 -5.59 20.00
CA SER A 30 -13.44 -5.26 21.00
C SER A 30 -12.90 -5.20 22.45
N PRO A 31 -12.00 -6.11 22.88
CA PRO A 31 -11.47 -6.07 24.26
C PRO A 31 -10.70 -4.80 24.60
N ILE A 32 -10.08 -4.16 23.61
CA ILE A 32 -9.25 -2.97 23.82
C ILE A 32 -9.96 -1.65 23.48
N LEU A 33 -11.13 -1.70 22.84
CA LEU A 33 -11.89 -0.50 22.45
C LEU A 33 -12.19 0.48 23.60
N PRO A 34 -12.60 0.03 24.80
CA PRO A 34 -12.84 0.95 25.90
C PRO A 34 -11.59 1.76 26.26
N LEU A 35 -10.43 1.09 26.29
CA LEU A 35 -9.15 1.75 26.57
C LEU A 35 -8.76 2.73 25.47
N LEU A 36 -8.89 2.34 24.19
CA LEU A 36 -8.60 3.22 23.07
C LEU A 36 -9.47 4.48 23.10
N SER A 37 -10.76 4.31 23.43
CA SER A 37 -11.70 5.44 23.54
C SER A 37 -11.36 6.36 24.71
N GLN A 38 -11.06 5.79 25.90
CA GLN A 38 -10.68 6.54 27.08
C GLN A 38 -9.41 7.38 26.86
N GLN A 39 -8.42 6.80 26.19
CA GLN A 39 -7.14 7.45 25.89
C GLN A 39 -7.18 8.31 24.59
N LYS A 40 -8.31 8.38 23.92
CA LYS A 40 -8.49 9.10 22.64
C LYS A 40 -7.47 8.70 21.56
N ILE A 41 -7.14 7.41 21.52
CA ILE A 41 -6.19 6.87 20.54
C ILE A 41 -6.83 6.88 19.15
N THR A 42 -6.12 7.45 18.19
CA THR A 42 -6.54 7.53 16.77
C THR A 42 -5.65 6.71 15.85
N THR A 43 -4.40 6.47 16.26
CA THR A 43 -3.39 5.72 15.48
C THR A 43 -2.87 4.54 16.27
N LEU A 44 -2.78 3.39 15.61
CA LEU A 44 -2.37 2.13 16.20
C LEU A 44 -1.15 1.56 15.47
N LEU A 45 -0.16 1.11 16.23
CA LEU A 45 0.90 0.25 15.74
C LEU A 45 0.62 -1.18 16.22
N ILE A 46 0.38 -2.09 15.29
CA ILE A 46 -0.04 -3.46 15.57
C ILE A 46 1.14 -4.40 15.33
N SER A 47 1.65 -5.02 16.39
CA SER A 47 2.60 -6.11 16.28
C SER A 47 1.82 -7.42 16.23
N ALA A 48 1.57 -7.90 15.02
CA ALA A 48 0.80 -9.11 14.77
C ALA A 48 1.71 -10.34 14.86
N ASP A 49 1.29 -11.34 15.63
CA ASP A 49 1.96 -12.64 15.72
C ASP A 49 1.80 -13.46 14.43
N ARG A 50 2.51 -14.58 14.34
CA ARG A 50 2.47 -15.52 13.22
C ARG A 50 1.06 -15.87 12.80
N GLY A 51 0.79 -15.78 11.49
CA GLY A 51 -0.52 -16.06 10.91
C GLY A 51 -1.54 -14.92 11.02
N LEU A 52 -1.32 -13.92 11.88
CA LEU A 52 -2.19 -12.74 11.96
C LEU A 52 -1.78 -11.64 10.97
N GLN A 53 -0.57 -11.68 10.44
CA GLN A 53 -0.05 -10.66 9.52
C GLN A 53 -0.79 -10.64 8.16
N ALA A 54 -1.37 -11.78 7.75
CA ALA A 54 -2.21 -11.87 6.56
C ALA A 54 -3.67 -11.44 6.79
N ILE A 55 -4.03 -11.02 8.01
CA ILE A 55 -5.37 -10.50 8.29
C ILE A 55 -5.51 -9.11 7.67
N PRO A 56 -6.54 -8.89 6.84
CA PRO A 56 -6.87 -7.56 6.34
C PRO A 56 -7.53 -6.73 7.46
N PHE A 57 -6.72 -6.24 8.42
CA PHE A 57 -7.21 -5.52 9.59
C PHE A 57 -8.18 -4.39 9.23
N ALA A 58 -7.93 -3.68 8.13
CA ALA A 58 -8.80 -2.61 7.68
C ALA A 58 -10.26 -3.05 7.48
N ALA A 59 -10.50 -4.31 7.11
CA ALA A 59 -11.82 -4.87 6.86
C ALA A 59 -12.49 -5.51 8.09
N LEU A 60 -11.87 -5.51 9.26
CA LEU A 60 -12.53 -5.91 10.50
C LEU A 60 -13.66 -4.92 10.81
N SER A 61 -14.80 -5.38 11.34
CA SER A 61 -15.98 -4.53 11.54
C SER A 61 -16.65 -4.76 12.88
N ASP A 62 -17.08 -3.68 13.52
CA ASP A 62 -17.92 -3.70 14.73
C ASP A 62 -19.41 -3.91 14.40
N GLY A 63 -19.76 -4.16 13.14
CA GLY A 63 -21.12 -4.27 12.62
C GLY A 63 -21.71 -2.96 12.09
N GLN A 64 -21.06 -1.84 12.33
CA GLN A 64 -21.46 -0.52 11.83
C GLN A 64 -20.37 0.12 10.96
N LYS A 65 -19.12 0.00 11.38
CA LYS A 65 -17.97 0.59 10.70
C LYS A 65 -16.82 -0.40 10.60
N PHE A 66 -16.01 -0.21 9.57
CA PHE A 66 -14.77 -0.93 9.45
C PHE A 66 -13.68 -0.33 10.36
N PHE A 67 -12.78 -1.20 10.83
CA PHE A 67 -11.61 -0.80 11.62
C PHE A 67 -10.76 0.24 10.87
N GLY A 68 -10.53 0.03 9.57
CA GLY A 68 -9.76 0.94 8.73
C GLY A 68 -10.44 2.28 8.42
N ASP A 69 -11.77 2.41 8.61
CA ASP A 69 -12.48 3.69 8.63
C ASP A 69 -12.29 4.41 9.97
N ARG A 70 -12.23 3.64 11.07
CA ARG A 70 -12.19 4.18 12.43
C ARG A 70 -10.81 4.61 12.89
N PHE A 71 -9.78 3.82 12.54
CA PHE A 71 -8.41 4.03 13.02
C PHE A 71 -7.41 4.13 11.89
N ALA A 72 -6.43 5.03 12.06
CA ALA A 72 -5.18 4.95 11.36
C ALA A 72 -4.34 3.82 11.96
N PHE A 73 -3.64 3.03 11.17
CA PHE A 73 -2.82 1.96 11.70
C PHE A 73 -1.70 1.52 10.75
N SER A 74 -0.66 0.95 11.32
CA SER A 74 0.35 0.19 10.61
C SER A 74 0.62 -1.14 11.31
N LEU A 75 1.15 -2.10 10.56
CA LEU A 75 1.63 -3.36 11.11
C LEU A 75 3.14 -3.29 11.33
N THR A 76 3.65 -4.03 12.31
CA THR A 76 5.09 -4.22 12.48
C THR A 76 5.40 -5.68 12.82
N PRO A 77 6.49 -6.23 12.26
CA PRO A 77 6.93 -7.57 12.63
C PRO A 77 7.48 -7.61 14.07
N SER A 78 7.96 -6.47 14.57
CA SER A 78 8.46 -6.35 15.95
C SER A 78 8.54 -4.89 16.36
N LEU A 79 8.11 -4.58 17.59
CA LEU A 79 8.22 -3.24 18.16
C LEU A 79 9.69 -2.82 18.31
N SER A 80 10.61 -3.74 18.56
CA SER A 80 12.04 -3.43 18.66
C SER A 80 12.71 -3.07 17.33
N LEU A 81 12.06 -3.36 16.20
CA LEU A 81 12.52 -2.99 14.85
C LEU A 81 11.85 -1.71 14.34
N THR A 82 10.89 -1.17 15.09
CA THR A 82 10.15 0.03 14.69
C THR A 82 10.90 1.28 15.17
N ASN A 83 11.11 2.23 14.29
CA ASN A 83 11.63 3.53 14.67
C ASN A 83 10.46 4.38 15.21
N PHE A 84 10.55 4.81 16.47
CA PHE A 84 9.57 5.68 17.12
C PHE A 84 9.91 7.17 17.01
N ASP A 85 10.94 7.53 16.25
CA ASP A 85 11.33 8.91 16.07
C ASP A 85 10.35 9.62 15.11
N GLU A 86 9.59 10.58 15.64
CA GLU A 86 8.61 11.36 14.90
C GLU A 86 9.23 12.53 14.11
N SER A 87 10.54 12.75 14.25
CA SER A 87 11.20 13.96 13.74
C SER A 87 11.28 14.05 12.22
N ASP A 88 11.07 12.96 11.51
CA ASP A 88 11.27 12.88 10.07
C ASP A 88 9.92 12.85 9.32
N GLN A 89 9.31 14.02 9.17
CA GLN A 89 8.18 14.17 8.27
C GLN A 89 8.65 14.13 6.81
N LEU A 90 7.78 13.65 5.89
CA LEU A 90 8.02 13.58 4.43
C LEU A 90 8.23 14.96 3.76
N ILE A 91 8.46 16.01 4.56
CA ILE A 91 8.54 17.39 4.13
C ILE A 91 9.91 17.68 3.50
N GLY A 92 9.93 18.13 2.26
CA GLY A 92 11.15 18.59 1.59
C GLY A 92 12.07 17.51 1.04
N THR A 93 11.63 16.25 0.99
CA THR A 93 12.40 15.11 0.49
C THR A 93 12.06 14.77 -0.95
N LYS A 94 12.99 14.12 -1.66
CA LYS A 94 12.79 13.74 -3.06
C LYS A 94 12.06 12.41 -3.17
N LEU A 95 11.11 12.31 -4.11
CA LEU A 95 10.40 11.08 -4.48
C LEU A 95 11.08 10.47 -5.71
N LEU A 96 11.47 9.22 -5.61
CA LEU A 96 11.82 8.37 -6.75
C LEU A 96 10.57 7.59 -7.17
N ALA A 97 10.05 7.88 -8.36
CA ALA A 97 8.89 7.23 -8.93
C ALA A 97 9.31 6.34 -10.11
N LEU A 98 9.10 5.04 -9.98
CA LEU A 98 9.49 4.01 -10.93
C LEU A 98 8.25 3.26 -11.42
N GLY A 99 8.07 3.15 -12.73
CA GLY A 99 6.90 2.49 -13.30
C GLY A 99 7.20 1.68 -14.56
N ALA A 100 6.54 0.53 -14.68
CA ALA A 100 6.52 -0.24 -15.91
C ALA A 100 5.08 -0.58 -16.30
N SER A 101 4.70 -0.22 -17.51
CA SER A 101 3.35 -0.42 -18.06
C SER A 101 3.31 -1.41 -19.22
N GLU A 102 4.46 -1.72 -19.81
CA GLU A 102 4.61 -2.59 -20.98
C GLU A 102 5.59 -3.71 -20.65
N PHE A 103 5.24 -4.95 -21.00
CA PHE A 103 5.99 -6.14 -20.64
C PHE A 103 5.96 -7.17 -21.75
N ASP A 104 7.07 -7.89 -21.92
CA ASP A 104 7.09 -9.09 -22.74
C ASP A 104 6.49 -10.26 -21.92
N GLY A 105 5.33 -10.77 -22.39
CA GLY A 105 4.69 -11.95 -21.79
C GLY A 105 3.83 -11.72 -20.53
N LEU A 106 3.68 -10.47 -20.05
CA LEU A 106 2.74 -10.11 -18.98
C LEU A 106 1.68 -9.14 -19.52
N SER A 107 0.54 -9.05 -18.84
CA SER A 107 -0.51 -8.11 -19.17
C SER A 107 -0.02 -6.67 -19.03
N PRO A 108 -0.39 -5.76 -19.93
CA PRO A 108 -0.02 -4.35 -19.77
C PRO A 108 -0.72 -3.70 -18.57
N LEU A 109 -0.08 -2.68 -17.99
CA LEU A 109 -0.61 -1.84 -16.91
C LEU A 109 -0.77 -0.39 -17.40
N PRO A 110 -1.79 -0.08 -18.20
CA PRO A 110 -1.89 1.18 -18.94
C PRO A 110 -2.06 2.42 -18.06
N LEU A 111 -2.44 2.27 -16.77
CA LEU A 111 -2.62 3.38 -15.85
C LEU A 111 -1.35 3.73 -15.07
N VAL A 112 -0.31 2.90 -15.10
CA VAL A 112 0.96 3.17 -14.41
C VAL A 112 1.56 4.54 -14.79
N PRO A 113 1.61 4.98 -16.05
CA PRO A 113 2.12 6.31 -16.36
C PRO A 113 1.32 7.43 -15.68
N GLN A 114 -0.01 7.33 -15.64
CA GLN A 114 -0.85 8.31 -14.95
C GLN A 114 -0.68 8.28 -13.43
N GLU A 115 -0.53 7.09 -12.84
CA GLU A 115 -0.22 6.94 -11.42
C GLU A 115 1.10 7.63 -11.09
N ILE A 116 2.17 7.33 -11.82
CA ILE A 116 3.49 7.94 -11.64
C ILE A 116 3.46 9.47 -11.81
N ASP A 117 2.65 9.97 -12.72
CA ASP A 117 2.49 11.42 -12.93
C ASP A 117 1.66 12.06 -11.81
N GLY A 118 0.63 11.37 -11.32
CA GLY A 118 -0.31 11.88 -10.31
C GLY A 118 0.23 11.87 -8.88
N ILE A 119 1.15 10.97 -8.54
CA ILE A 119 1.72 10.93 -7.18
C ILE A 119 2.68 12.11 -6.95
N MET A 120 2.60 12.71 -5.75
CA MET A 120 3.43 13.86 -5.38
C MET A 120 3.69 13.91 -3.87
N ILE A 121 4.80 14.57 -3.51
CA ILE A 121 5.14 14.97 -2.13
C ILE A 121 5.47 16.46 -2.10
N LYS A 122 5.68 17.01 -0.91
CA LYS A 122 6.23 18.37 -0.76
C LYS A 122 7.73 18.39 -1.16
N GLY A 123 8.04 18.26 -2.42
CA GLY A 123 9.43 18.24 -2.89
C GLY A 123 9.51 17.87 -4.35
N ALA A 124 10.72 17.60 -4.79
CA ALA A 124 10.96 17.19 -6.16
C ALA A 124 10.66 15.70 -6.36
N LYS A 125 10.26 15.37 -7.59
CA LYS A 125 10.07 14.00 -8.05
C LYS A 125 10.92 13.73 -9.28
N ASP A 126 11.66 12.62 -9.26
CA ASP A 126 12.25 12.07 -10.48
C ASP A 126 11.47 10.82 -10.88
N LYS A 127 11.21 10.66 -12.16
CA LYS A 127 10.45 9.53 -12.70
C LYS A 127 11.24 8.75 -13.74
N PHE A 128 11.11 7.43 -13.67
CA PHE A 128 11.65 6.50 -14.65
C PHE A 128 10.54 5.54 -15.08
N LEU A 129 10.20 5.51 -16.36
CA LEU A 129 9.11 4.73 -16.91
C LEU A 129 9.64 3.76 -17.98
N ASN A 130 9.08 2.56 -18.02
CA ASN A 130 9.34 1.54 -19.04
C ASN A 130 10.85 1.33 -19.27
N ASN A 131 11.36 1.56 -20.46
CA ASN A 131 12.76 1.34 -20.81
C ASN A 131 13.76 2.14 -19.95
N SER A 132 13.36 3.23 -19.30
CA SER A 132 14.20 3.96 -18.34
C SER A 132 14.16 3.38 -16.93
N PHE A 133 13.16 2.58 -16.60
CA PHE A 133 13.10 1.79 -15.37
C PHE A 133 13.76 0.44 -15.61
N THR A 134 15.05 0.35 -15.39
CA THR A 134 15.85 -0.88 -15.49
C THR A 134 16.22 -1.41 -14.11
N PRO A 135 16.67 -2.68 -13.96
CA PRO A 135 17.21 -3.18 -12.70
C PRO A 135 18.37 -2.32 -12.16
N ASN A 136 19.24 -1.85 -13.04
CA ASN A 136 20.37 -0.98 -12.65
C ASN A 136 19.88 0.39 -12.19
N THR A 137 18.94 1.01 -12.93
CA THR A 137 18.32 2.29 -12.54
C THR A 137 17.70 2.18 -11.16
N PHE A 138 16.95 1.10 -10.89
CA PHE A 138 16.35 0.87 -9.57
C PHE A 138 17.43 0.86 -8.47
N LEU A 139 18.45 0.01 -8.61
CA LEU A 139 19.47 -0.14 -7.57
C LEU A 139 20.29 1.13 -7.38
N GLU A 140 20.67 1.80 -8.45
CA GLU A 140 21.44 3.03 -8.40
C GLU A 140 20.65 4.16 -7.74
N GLN A 141 19.46 4.43 -8.24
CA GLN A 141 18.65 5.55 -7.75
C GLN A 141 18.11 5.30 -6.34
N ALA A 142 17.61 4.09 -6.03
CA ALA A 142 17.14 3.78 -4.69
C ALA A 142 18.27 3.75 -3.64
N SER A 143 19.51 3.53 -4.06
CA SER A 143 20.71 3.65 -3.21
C SER A 143 21.10 5.10 -2.92
N ASN A 144 20.66 6.06 -3.72
CA ASN A 144 21.00 7.47 -3.54
C ASN A 144 20.19 8.07 -2.37
N PRO A 145 20.85 8.55 -1.29
CA PRO A 145 20.15 9.07 -0.12
C PRO A 145 19.38 10.37 -0.36
N VAL A 146 19.51 11.01 -1.53
CA VAL A 146 18.68 12.16 -1.92
C VAL A 146 17.18 11.79 -2.02
N TYR A 147 16.90 10.52 -2.34
CA TYR A 147 15.54 10.01 -2.34
C TYR A 147 15.23 9.39 -0.98
N SER A 148 14.31 9.96 -0.25
CA SER A 148 13.78 9.37 0.99
C SER A 148 12.50 8.57 0.75
N ASN A 149 11.82 8.81 -0.37
CA ASN A 149 10.60 8.12 -0.75
C ASN A 149 10.80 7.42 -2.09
N VAL A 150 10.36 6.16 -2.17
CA VAL A 150 10.41 5.35 -3.38
C VAL A 150 9.00 4.82 -3.65
N HIS A 151 8.51 4.99 -4.87
CA HIS A 151 7.27 4.40 -5.34
C HIS A 151 7.54 3.55 -6.57
N VAL A 152 7.09 2.30 -6.55
CA VAL A 152 7.29 1.32 -7.63
C VAL A 152 5.93 0.80 -8.08
N ALA A 153 5.52 1.18 -9.28
CA ALA A 153 4.27 0.74 -9.90
C ALA A 153 4.56 -0.23 -11.06
N THR A 154 4.27 -1.52 -10.84
CA THR A 154 4.61 -2.58 -11.81
C THR A 154 3.98 -3.93 -11.42
N HIS A 155 4.30 -4.99 -12.15
CA HIS A 155 4.04 -6.37 -11.72
C HIS A 155 5.06 -6.85 -10.69
N ALA A 156 4.61 -7.74 -9.80
CA ALA A 156 5.47 -8.44 -8.86
C ALA A 156 5.03 -9.89 -8.71
N ASP A 157 6.02 -10.79 -8.63
CA ASP A 157 5.83 -12.20 -8.36
C ASP A 157 6.37 -12.51 -6.97
N PHE A 158 5.48 -12.91 -6.08
CA PHE A 158 5.88 -13.44 -4.79
C PHE A 158 5.82 -14.97 -4.84
N VAL A 159 7.00 -15.60 -4.68
CA VAL A 159 7.13 -17.05 -4.71
C VAL A 159 7.62 -17.55 -3.36
N PRO A 160 6.90 -18.48 -2.70
CA PRO A 160 7.36 -19.10 -1.46
C PRO A 160 8.77 -19.68 -1.55
N GLY A 161 9.54 -19.60 -0.46
CA GLY A 161 10.90 -20.17 -0.40
C GLY A 161 12.02 -19.13 -0.38
N GLY A 162 11.70 -17.88 -0.05
CA GLY A 162 12.68 -16.84 0.26
C GLY A 162 12.76 -15.70 -0.75
N PRO A 163 13.44 -14.60 -0.38
CA PRO A 163 13.48 -13.36 -1.15
C PRO A 163 14.09 -13.49 -2.55
N SER A 164 15.04 -14.39 -2.74
CA SER A 164 15.70 -14.60 -4.03
C SER A 164 14.80 -15.20 -5.11
N ARG A 165 13.66 -15.77 -4.71
CA ARG A 165 12.68 -16.37 -5.64
C ARG A 165 11.56 -15.41 -6.03
N SER A 166 11.45 -14.30 -5.31
CA SER A 166 10.46 -13.27 -5.55
C SER A 166 11.09 -12.10 -6.30
N GLN A 167 10.31 -11.45 -7.17
CA GLN A 167 10.81 -10.39 -8.04
C GLN A 167 9.76 -9.32 -8.33
N ILE A 168 10.22 -8.13 -8.64
CA ILE A 168 9.44 -7.10 -9.33
C ILE A 168 9.90 -6.98 -10.78
N HIS A 169 9.01 -6.61 -11.67
CA HIS A 169 9.31 -6.46 -13.08
C HIS A 169 9.62 -5.01 -13.41
N SER A 170 10.86 -4.71 -13.81
CA SER A 170 11.17 -3.41 -14.42
C SER A 170 10.76 -3.42 -15.90
N GLY A 171 10.87 -2.29 -16.57
CA GLY A 171 10.57 -2.20 -18.00
C GLY A 171 11.54 -2.97 -18.90
N THR A 172 12.64 -3.52 -18.36
CA THR A 172 13.67 -4.23 -19.14
C THR A 172 14.06 -5.58 -18.55
N GLY A 173 13.45 -6.00 -17.45
CA GLY A 173 13.71 -7.31 -16.84
C GLY A 173 13.39 -7.35 -15.34
N PRO A 174 13.53 -8.52 -14.72
CA PRO A 174 13.19 -8.73 -13.32
C PRO A 174 14.26 -8.16 -12.38
N ILE A 175 13.82 -7.73 -11.20
CA ILE A 175 14.64 -7.32 -10.06
C ILE A 175 14.33 -8.29 -8.93
N ALA A 176 15.30 -9.10 -8.54
CA ALA A 176 15.13 -10.03 -7.42
C ALA A 176 15.08 -9.26 -6.08
N PHE A 177 14.26 -9.73 -5.17
CA PHE A 177 14.01 -9.04 -3.90
C PHE A 177 15.18 -9.06 -2.91
N ASP A 178 16.07 -10.04 -3.01
CA ASP A 178 17.30 -10.05 -2.23
C ASP A 178 18.21 -8.82 -2.51
N GLN A 179 18.02 -8.19 -3.67
CA GLN A 179 18.74 -6.96 -4.02
C GLN A 179 18.28 -5.76 -3.17
N LEU A 180 17.04 -5.74 -2.66
CA LEU A 180 16.58 -4.71 -1.73
C LEU A 180 17.43 -4.68 -0.45
N ILE A 181 17.87 -5.84 0.04
CA ILE A 181 18.70 -5.93 1.25
C ILE A 181 20.01 -5.17 1.09
N LYS A 182 20.52 -5.08 -0.15
CA LYS A 182 21.74 -4.32 -0.45
C LYS A 182 21.57 -2.81 -0.26
N LEU A 183 20.34 -2.28 -0.39
CA LEU A 183 20.06 -0.85 -0.25
C LEU A 183 20.50 -0.29 1.10
N ARG A 184 20.31 -1.04 2.19
CA ARG A 184 20.73 -0.61 3.53
C ARG A 184 22.23 -0.26 3.58
N ARG A 185 23.08 -1.09 2.96
CA ARG A 185 24.52 -0.85 2.93
C ARG A 185 24.88 0.30 1.99
N SER A 186 24.26 0.33 0.81
CA SER A 186 24.53 1.34 -0.21
C SER A 186 24.14 2.74 0.26
N ARG A 187 23.08 2.86 1.07
CA ARG A 187 22.60 4.12 1.65
C ARG A 187 23.40 4.56 2.90
N LYS A 188 24.41 3.81 3.32
CA LYS A 188 25.30 4.14 4.45
C LYS A 188 24.52 4.47 5.76
N GLY A 189 23.42 3.78 6.00
CA GLY A 189 22.59 3.96 7.18
C GLY A 189 21.53 5.07 7.08
N VAL A 190 21.45 5.82 5.99
CA VAL A 190 20.33 6.75 5.74
C VAL A 190 19.08 5.95 5.37
N PRO A 191 18.01 5.96 6.18
CA PRO A 191 16.83 5.17 5.92
C PRO A 191 16.04 5.70 4.71
N LEU A 192 15.21 4.82 4.12
CA LEU A 192 14.07 5.25 3.32
C LEU A 192 12.92 5.57 4.29
N GLU A 193 12.29 6.72 4.13
CA GLU A 193 11.12 7.08 4.92
C GLU A 193 9.89 6.25 4.53
N LEU A 194 9.71 6.07 3.22
CA LEU A 194 8.62 5.29 2.68
C LEU A 194 9.03 4.59 1.39
N ILE A 195 8.71 3.31 1.28
CA ILE A 195 8.69 2.60 0.01
C ILE A 195 7.28 2.06 -0.26
N VAL A 196 6.75 2.33 -1.45
CA VAL A 196 5.43 1.87 -1.88
C VAL A 196 5.60 0.90 -3.04
N PHE A 197 5.02 -0.27 -2.90
CA PHE A 197 4.89 -1.23 -3.99
C PHE A 197 3.43 -1.25 -4.46
N SER A 198 3.15 -0.46 -5.49
CA SER A 198 1.91 -0.52 -6.27
C SER A 198 2.00 -1.71 -7.23
N ALA A 199 1.95 -2.92 -6.65
CA ALA A 199 2.12 -4.18 -7.34
C ALA A 199 1.38 -5.27 -6.58
N CYS A 200 1.04 -6.36 -7.28
CA CYS A 200 0.15 -7.38 -6.75
C CYS A 200 0.84 -8.28 -5.73
N ARG A 201 0.12 -8.61 -4.63
CA ARG A 201 0.52 -9.59 -3.61
C ARG A 201 1.84 -9.28 -2.90
N THR A 202 2.19 -8.01 -2.79
CA THR A 202 3.47 -7.58 -2.22
C THR A 202 3.51 -7.61 -0.69
N ALA A 203 2.36 -7.75 -0.01
CA ALA A 203 2.30 -7.89 1.45
C ALA A 203 2.11 -9.34 1.93
N LEU A 204 1.90 -10.31 1.03
CA LEU A 204 1.81 -11.72 1.39
C LEU A 204 3.19 -12.35 1.48
N GLY A 205 3.53 -12.83 2.68
CA GLY A 205 4.51 -13.87 2.87
C GLY A 205 3.88 -15.26 2.74
N ASP A 206 4.69 -16.31 2.52
CA ASP A 206 4.27 -17.65 2.89
C ASP A 206 4.39 -17.81 4.44
N PRO A 207 3.85 -18.88 5.03
CA PRO A 207 3.98 -19.13 6.46
C PRO A 207 5.43 -19.22 6.97
N GLU A 208 6.42 -19.38 6.07
CA GLU A 208 7.84 -19.41 6.39
C GLU A 208 8.56 -18.10 6.09
N SER A 209 7.98 -17.23 5.22
CA SER A 209 8.48 -15.88 4.93
C SER A 209 7.44 -14.83 5.37
N GLU A 210 7.36 -14.59 6.65
CA GLU A 210 6.31 -13.84 7.36
C GLU A 210 6.08 -12.39 6.89
N LEU A 211 6.94 -11.86 6.05
CA LEU A 211 7.02 -10.42 5.87
C LEU A 211 6.69 -9.92 4.46
N GLY A 212 6.53 -10.79 3.46
CA GLY A 212 6.33 -10.34 2.09
C GLY A 212 7.33 -9.24 1.67
N PHE A 213 7.02 -8.51 0.63
CA PHE A 213 7.87 -7.44 0.13
C PHE A 213 8.01 -6.25 1.10
N ALA A 214 6.92 -5.87 1.75
CA ALA A 214 6.93 -4.77 2.69
C ALA A 214 7.86 -5.06 3.87
N GLY A 215 7.86 -6.29 4.38
CA GLY A 215 8.77 -6.69 5.44
C GLY A 215 10.23 -6.75 5.00
N LEU A 216 10.50 -7.19 3.76
CA LEU A 216 11.86 -7.14 3.20
C LEU A 216 12.35 -5.71 3.01
N ALA A 217 11.46 -4.77 2.65
CA ALA A 217 11.79 -3.37 2.57
C ALA A 217 12.18 -2.78 3.94
N LEU A 218 11.50 -3.19 5.03
CA LEU A 218 11.90 -2.81 6.38
C LEU A 218 13.28 -3.39 6.76
N GLN A 219 13.55 -4.65 6.42
CA GLN A 219 14.87 -5.24 6.59
C GLN A 219 15.95 -4.52 5.77
N ALA A 220 15.58 -4.01 4.60
CA ALA A 220 16.45 -3.18 3.76
C ALA A 220 16.68 -1.76 4.30
N GLY A 221 16.08 -1.41 5.44
CA GLY A 221 16.27 -0.13 6.12
C GLY A 221 15.23 0.92 5.80
N ALA A 222 14.08 0.57 5.24
CA ALA A 222 12.95 1.47 5.15
C ALA A 222 12.28 1.62 6.53
N LYS A 223 11.86 2.84 6.92
CA LYS A 223 11.06 3.08 8.13
C LYS A 223 9.64 2.55 7.93
N SER A 224 9.11 2.71 6.72
CA SER A 224 7.77 2.27 6.36
C SER A 224 7.72 1.70 4.96
N ALA A 225 6.86 0.71 4.77
CA ALA A 225 6.60 0.10 3.48
C ALA A 225 5.10 -0.11 3.27
N VAL A 226 4.62 0.10 2.05
CA VAL A 226 3.25 -0.21 1.65
C VAL A 226 3.27 -1.33 0.62
N GLY A 227 2.39 -2.29 0.79
CA GLY A 227 2.18 -3.39 -0.15
C GLY A 227 0.75 -3.90 -0.13
N THR A 228 0.45 -4.89 -0.98
CA THR A 228 -0.90 -5.44 -1.13
C THR A 228 -0.97 -6.91 -0.74
N LEU A 229 -2.07 -7.32 -0.10
CA LEU A 229 -2.34 -8.72 0.28
C LEU A 229 -2.81 -9.58 -0.91
N TRP A 230 -3.48 -8.99 -1.87
CA TRP A 230 -4.01 -9.67 -3.06
C TRP A 230 -3.96 -8.76 -4.28
N TYR A 231 -4.30 -9.33 -5.43
CA TYR A 231 -4.44 -8.57 -6.66
C TYR A 231 -5.64 -7.62 -6.55
N VAL A 232 -5.40 -6.33 -6.59
CA VAL A 232 -6.43 -5.29 -6.66
C VAL A 232 -6.53 -4.80 -8.11
N ASP A 233 -7.71 -4.35 -8.51
CA ASP A 233 -7.94 -3.74 -9.81
C ASP A 233 -6.99 -2.55 -10.04
N ASP A 234 -6.37 -2.47 -11.22
CA ASP A 234 -5.38 -1.43 -11.55
C ASP A 234 -5.96 -0.01 -11.53
N VAL A 235 -7.25 0.18 -11.93
CA VAL A 235 -7.91 1.49 -11.84
C VAL A 235 -7.99 1.95 -10.40
N VAL A 236 -8.44 1.06 -9.50
CA VAL A 236 -8.62 1.42 -8.09
C VAL A 236 -7.28 1.56 -7.38
N THR A 237 -6.30 0.72 -7.70
CA THR A 237 -4.96 0.81 -7.11
C THR A 237 -4.29 2.13 -7.46
N SER A 238 -4.29 2.50 -8.75
CA SER A 238 -3.72 3.76 -9.19
C SER A 238 -4.44 4.96 -8.57
N ALA A 239 -5.79 4.95 -8.56
CA ALA A 239 -6.57 6.01 -7.92
C ALA A 239 -6.30 6.09 -6.41
N TYR A 240 -6.19 4.94 -5.71
CA TYR A 240 -5.86 4.88 -4.29
C TYR A 240 -4.52 5.56 -4.00
N PHE A 241 -3.47 5.20 -4.73
CA PHE A 241 -2.15 5.76 -4.47
C PHE A 241 -2.07 7.25 -4.82
N VAL A 242 -2.65 7.69 -5.95
CA VAL A 242 -2.70 9.12 -6.27
C VAL A 242 -3.44 9.89 -5.16
N GLN A 243 -4.59 9.40 -4.67
CA GLN A 243 -5.32 10.02 -3.55
C GLN A 243 -4.51 10.02 -2.25
N MET A 244 -3.83 8.91 -1.91
CA MET A 244 -2.99 8.81 -0.71
C MET A 244 -1.84 9.84 -0.75
N TYR A 245 -1.15 9.94 -1.87
CA TYR A 245 -0.05 10.90 -2.03
C TYR A 245 -0.52 12.35 -1.97
N ARG A 246 -1.76 12.65 -2.35
CA ARG A 246 -2.35 13.98 -2.15
C ARG A 246 -2.45 14.34 -0.67
N TYR A 247 -2.83 13.40 0.19
CA TYR A 247 -2.82 13.60 1.63
C TYR A 247 -1.39 13.70 2.20
N LEU A 248 -0.47 12.85 1.75
CA LEU A 248 0.94 12.93 2.15
C LEU A 248 1.57 14.28 1.77
N SER A 249 1.24 14.82 0.60
CA SER A 249 1.73 16.14 0.15
C SER A 249 1.26 17.30 1.04
N GLN A 250 0.18 17.10 1.80
CA GLN A 250 -0.31 18.07 2.79
C GLN A 250 0.38 17.93 4.15
N GLY A 251 1.30 16.96 4.31
CA GLY A 251 2.00 16.68 5.56
C GLY A 251 1.22 15.78 6.50
N ILE A 252 0.19 15.08 6.01
CA ILE A 252 -0.58 14.12 6.80
C ILE A 252 0.28 12.86 7.01
N PRO A 253 0.36 12.32 8.23
CA PRO A 253 1.11 11.09 8.53
C PRO A 253 0.66 9.90 7.68
N LYS A 254 1.56 8.96 7.40
CA LYS A 254 1.37 7.84 6.47
C LYS A 254 0.12 7.00 6.78
N ALA A 255 -0.03 6.58 8.03
CA ALA A 255 -1.19 5.77 8.44
C ALA A 255 -2.51 6.54 8.35
N GLU A 256 -2.50 7.84 8.67
CA GLU A 256 -3.66 8.72 8.58
C GLU A 256 -4.01 9.01 7.10
N ALA A 257 -3.01 9.26 6.24
CA ALA A 257 -3.23 9.43 4.81
C ALA A 257 -3.88 8.19 4.19
N MET A 258 -3.46 6.99 4.60
CA MET A 258 -4.10 5.74 4.18
C MET A 258 -5.51 5.57 4.75
N GLN A 259 -5.75 5.98 6.00
CA GLN A 259 -7.09 5.99 6.58
C GLN A 259 -8.03 6.91 5.81
N LEU A 260 -7.63 8.15 5.57
CA LEU A 260 -8.40 9.13 4.80
C LEU A 260 -8.69 8.65 3.38
N THR A 261 -7.73 7.98 2.75
CA THR A 261 -7.93 7.38 1.42
C THR A 261 -8.97 6.27 1.48
N ARG A 262 -8.91 5.37 2.46
CA ARG A 262 -9.95 4.34 2.67
C ARG A 262 -11.31 4.97 2.91
N GLN A 263 -11.39 5.98 3.76
CA GLN A 263 -12.63 6.71 4.03
C GLN A 263 -13.20 7.35 2.77
N ALA A 264 -12.36 7.90 1.91
CA ALA A 264 -12.79 8.50 0.65
C ALA A 264 -13.41 7.46 -0.31
N LEU A 265 -12.83 6.23 -0.37
CA LEU A 265 -13.42 5.15 -1.16
C LEU A 265 -14.72 4.62 -0.52
N ILE A 266 -14.71 4.33 0.79
CA ILE A 266 -15.87 3.82 1.53
C ILE A 266 -17.09 4.75 1.36
N ARG A 267 -16.88 6.06 1.37
CA ARG A 267 -17.94 7.09 1.26
C ARG A 267 -18.26 7.46 -0.19
N GLY A 268 -17.62 6.85 -1.18
CA GLY A 268 -17.82 7.17 -2.60
C GLY A 268 -17.38 8.58 -2.99
N LEU A 269 -16.45 9.19 -2.22
CA LEU A 269 -15.85 10.48 -2.57
C LEU A 269 -14.84 10.34 -3.71
N VAL A 270 -14.11 9.20 -3.74
CA VAL A 270 -13.36 8.78 -4.93
C VAL A 270 -14.33 7.98 -5.81
N ARG A 271 -14.60 8.47 -7.02
CA ARG A 271 -15.68 7.94 -7.85
C ARG A 271 -15.42 8.11 -9.35
N LEU A 272 -16.09 7.29 -10.12
CA LEU A 272 -16.11 7.40 -11.58
C LEU A 272 -17.04 8.55 -12.00
N GLU A 273 -16.55 9.46 -12.84
CA GLU A 273 -17.34 10.49 -13.54
C GLU A 273 -16.97 10.50 -15.04
N GLY A 274 -17.84 9.96 -15.87
CA GLY A 274 -17.54 9.76 -17.28
C GLY A 274 -16.37 8.79 -17.47
N ASP A 275 -15.32 9.23 -18.14
CA ASP A 275 -14.10 8.44 -18.39
C ASP A 275 -12.94 8.76 -17.41
N ARG A 276 -13.24 9.30 -16.21
CA ARG A 276 -12.24 9.73 -15.25
C ARG A 276 -12.59 9.31 -13.82
N ILE A 277 -11.57 9.12 -13.00
CA ILE A 277 -11.73 8.96 -11.56
C ILE A 277 -11.47 10.30 -10.90
N VAL A 278 -12.47 10.80 -10.19
CA VAL A 278 -12.41 12.05 -9.43
C VAL A 278 -12.08 11.75 -7.97
N GLY A 279 -11.14 12.49 -7.42
CA GLY A 279 -10.70 12.38 -6.02
C GLY A 279 -11.65 13.03 -5.02
N ALA A 280 -11.35 12.85 -3.74
CA ALA A 280 -12.15 13.39 -2.64
C ALA A 280 -12.23 14.92 -2.61
N ASP A 281 -11.28 15.60 -3.23
CA ASP A 281 -11.21 17.06 -3.37
C ASP A 281 -11.77 17.57 -4.71
N GLY A 282 -12.39 16.70 -5.50
CA GLY A 282 -12.97 17.03 -6.79
C GLY A 282 -11.97 17.16 -7.95
N ILE A 283 -10.71 16.82 -7.74
CA ILE A 283 -9.68 16.85 -8.79
C ILE A 283 -9.54 15.47 -9.43
N ASP A 284 -9.32 15.43 -10.73
CA ASP A 284 -9.12 14.19 -11.46
C ASP A 284 -7.85 13.47 -10.97
N LEU A 285 -8.01 12.20 -10.60
CA LEU A 285 -6.91 11.30 -10.25
C LEU A 285 -6.42 10.53 -11.48
N LEU A 286 -7.35 10.08 -12.32
CA LEU A 286 -7.12 9.35 -13.56
C LEU A 286 -8.09 9.87 -14.62
N THR A 287 -7.68 9.85 -15.89
CA THR A 287 -8.49 10.32 -17.04
C THR A 287 -8.37 9.38 -18.23
N GLY A 288 -9.28 9.47 -19.17
CA GLY A 288 -9.23 8.69 -20.41
C GLY A 288 -9.38 7.20 -20.18
N LEU A 289 -10.20 6.78 -19.21
CA LEU A 289 -10.48 5.37 -18.95
C LEU A 289 -11.24 4.74 -20.10
N SER A 290 -10.76 3.61 -20.57
CA SER A 290 -11.48 2.80 -21.56
C SER A 290 -12.80 2.28 -21.01
N ASP A 291 -13.75 1.93 -21.89
CA ASP A 291 -15.05 1.35 -21.49
C ASP A 291 -14.89 0.12 -20.60
N ASN A 292 -13.85 -0.68 -20.81
CA ASN A 292 -13.58 -1.85 -19.98
C ASN A 292 -13.15 -1.46 -18.56
N GLN A 293 -12.30 -0.45 -18.43
CA GLN A 293 -11.87 0.09 -17.13
C GLN A 293 -13.05 0.72 -16.39
N GLN A 294 -13.88 1.51 -17.07
CA GLN A 294 -15.09 2.10 -16.49
C GLN A 294 -16.06 1.04 -15.96
N ARG A 295 -16.34 -0.03 -16.75
CA ARG A 295 -17.23 -1.13 -16.33
C ARG A 295 -16.79 -1.83 -15.07
N ARG A 296 -15.48 -1.91 -14.79
CA ARG A 296 -14.95 -2.56 -13.57
C ARG A 296 -15.25 -1.77 -12.29
N VAL A 297 -15.42 -0.45 -12.39
CA VAL A 297 -15.61 0.43 -11.25
C VAL A 297 -16.94 1.18 -11.25
N VAL A 298 -17.83 0.93 -12.23
CA VAL A 298 -19.13 1.61 -12.37
C VAL A 298 -20.04 1.43 -11.15
N ASN A 299 -19.93 0.32 -10.44
CA ASN A 299 -20.69 0.04 -9.23
C ASN A 299 -20.08 0.67 -7.96
N GLY A 300 -19.05 1.49 -8.11
CA GLY A 300 -18.32 2.12 -7.03
C GLY A 300 -17.11 1.32 -6.56
N MET A 301 -16.30 1.96 -5.72
CA MET A 301 -15.04 1.43 -5.19
C MET A 301 -15.09 1.26 -3.67
N ASN A 302 -16.29 1.22 -3.09
CA ASN A 302 -16.50 1.15 -1.64
C ASN A 302 -16.36 -0.27 -1.06
N HIS A 303 -16.35 -1.31 -1.90
CA HIS A 303 -16.19 -2.69 -1.43
C HIS A 303 -14.80 -2.90 -0.80
N PRO A 304 -14.70 -3.59 0.37
CA PRO A 304 -13.42 -3.80 1.07
C PRO A 304 -12.32 -4.48 0.25
N PHE A 305 -12.68 -5.25 -0.76
CA PHE A 305 -11.72 -5.81 -1.74
C PHE A 305 -10.75 -4.75 -2.27
N TYR A 306 -11.23 -3.56 -2.57
CA TYR A 306 -10.46 -2.51 -3.24
C TYR A 306 -9.43 -1.81 -2.34
N TRP A 307 -9.67 -1.74 -1.02
CA TRP A 307 -8.85 -0.91 -0.13
C TRP A 307 -8.29 -1.64 1.09
N SER A 308 -8.91 -2.75 1.52
CA SER A 308 -8.48 -3.40 2.77
C SER A 308 -7.25 -4.31 2.60
N GLY A 309 -6.92 -4.66 1.36
CA GLY A 309 -5.70 -5.39 1.04
C GLY A 309 -4.45 -4.52 1.03
N ILE A 310 -4.57 -3.20 0.97
CA ILE A 310 -3.44 -2.28 0.97
C ILE A 310 -3.01 -2.02 2.41
N GLN A 311 -1.78 -2.43 2.75
CA GLN A 311 -1.27 -2.42 4.13
C GLN A 311 -0.01 -1.56 4.25
N LEU A 312 0.06 -0.82 5.35
CA LEU A 312 1.26 -0.12 5.81
C LEU A 312 1.98 -0.99 6.83
N MET A 313 3.27 -1.15 6.67
CA MET A 313 4.17 -1.81 7.61
C MET A 313 5.23 -0.83 8.09
N GLY A 314 5.64 -0.96 9.36
CA GLY A 314 6.63 -0.10 9.99
C GLY A 314 6.00 1.14 10.65
N THR A 315 6.71 2.25 10.62
CA THR A 315 6.36 3.51 11.31
C THR A 315 5.07 4.14 10.74
N PRO A 316 4.05 4.47 11.56
CA PRO A 316 2.78 5.01 11.08
C PRO A 316 2.82 6.50 10.71
N TRP A 317 3.75 7.28 11.28
CA TRP A 317 3.95 8.73 11.07
C TRP A 317 4.99 9.08 10.04
#